data_2f44b5c352867407a0c729db0c6d12d6
#
_entry.id   2f44b5c352867407a0c729db0c6d12d6
#
_cell.length_a   1.000
_cell.length_b   1.000
_cell.length_c   1.000
_cell.angle_alpha   90.00
_cell.angle_beta   90.00
_cell.angle_gamma   90.00
#
_symmetry.space_group_name_H-M   'P 1'
#
loop_
_entity.id
_entity.type
_entity.pdbx_description
1 polymer ?
#
loop_
_entity_poly.entity_id
_entity_poly.type
_entity_poly.pdbx_seq_one_letter_code
_entity_poly.pdbx_strand_id
1 'polypeptide(L)'
;ARAAQAVSRRSRRLLHTRCCALACECCHRGAMQEETPELKQLTEKARGRQQFVFDGRTVYEWEQNIDETHIYIQPPDGVTKHHLEIKIEPRHIRVGLKGNPPFLNEDTFSLVETDSSFWMIEDGELHLQLQKAHKGETWGAALKGHGQLDMFSEQEINKKLMLERFQEEHPGFDFSGANFSGQAPSARSFMGGVHHDPRIR
;
A
#
# COMPACT_ATOMS: atom_id res chain seq x y z
N ALA A 1 -40.51 -45.45 56.86
CA ALA A 1 -40.28 -44.00 56.54
C ALA A 1 -38.88 -43.55 57.04
N ARG A 2 -37.76 -44.22 56.68
CA ARG A 2 -36.39 -43.75 57.00
C ARG A 2 -35.36 -44.41 56.07
N ALA A 3 -35.56 -44.48 54.77
CA ALA A 3 -34.58 -45.08 53.86
C ALA A 3 -34.43 -44.33 52.52
N ALA A 4 -34.78 -43.07 52.44
CA ALA A 4 -34.74 -42.33 51.17
C ALA A 4 -33.88 -41.04 51.14
N GLN A 5 -32.92 -40.87 52.06
CA GLN A 5 -32.08 -39.64 52.10
C GLN A 5 -30.56 -39.85 52.05
N ALA A 6 -30.07 -41.03 51.69
CA ALA A 6 -28.62 -41.31 51.70
C ALA A 6 -27.95 -41.45 50.31
N VAL A 7 -28.67 -41.28 49.21
CA VAL A 7 -28.11 -41.46 47.84
C VAL A 7 -27.74 -40.16 47.11
N SER A 8 -28.11 -38.99 47.67
CA SER A 8 -27.94 -37.71 46.95
C SER A 8 -26.62 -36.94 47.22
N ARG A 9 -25.66 -37.49 47.96
CA ARG A 9 -24.40 -36.72 48.26
C ARG A 9 -23.11 -37.26 47.61
N ARG A 10 -23.16 -38.31 46.84
CA ARG A 10 -21.95 -38.84 46.15
C ARG A 10 -21.84 -38.49 44.67
N SER A 11 -22.89 -38.01 44.02
CA SER A 11 -22.86 -37.63 42.59
C SER A 11 -22.43 -36.18 42.32
N ARG A 12 -22.27 -35.33 43.33
CA ARG A 12 -21.86 -33.90 43.09
C ARG A 12 -20.36 -33.63 43.17
N ARG A 13 -19.50 -34.62 43.50
CA ARG A 13 -18.07 -34.43 43.58
C ARG A 13 -17.26 -34.90 42.36
N LEU A 14 -17.89 -35.51 41.37
CA LEU A 14 -17.22 -36.04 40.18
C LEU A 14 -17.44 -35.18 38.89
N LEU A 15 -18.29 -34.13 38.98
CA LEU A 15 -18.54 -33.26 37.86
C LEU A 15 -17.74 -31.96 37.86
N HIS A 16 -16.94 -31.67 38.91
CA HIS A 16 -16.18 -30.44 39.02
C HIS A 16 -14.69 -30.57 38.60
N THR A 17 -14.23 -31.79 38.38
CA THR A 17 -12.81 -32.03 37.99
C THR A 17 -12.62 -32.26 36.48
N ARG A 18 -13.66 -32.31 35.69
CA ARG A 18 -13.55 -32.48 34.22
C ARG A 18 -13.75 -31.17 33.42
N CYS A 19 -14.16 -30.11 34.05
CA CYS A 19 -14.41 -28.85 33.35
C CYS A 19 -13.17 -27.92 33.28
N CYS A 20 -12.12 -28.18 34.08
CA CYS A 20 -10.90 -27.36 34.03
C CYS A 20 -9.83 -27.87 33.06
N ALA A 21 -9.96 -29.07 32.50
CA ALA A 21 -8.98 -29.59 31.53
C ALA A 21 -9.33 -29.28 30.06
N LEU A 22 -10.57 -28.87 29.79
CA LEU A 22 -11.04 -28.48 28.43
C LEU A 22 -11.12 -26.98 28.20
N ALA A 23 -10.91 -26.15 29.23
CA ALA A 23 -10.99 -24.70 29.12
C ALA A 23 -9.64 -24.01 28.90
N CYS A 24 -8.54 -24.77 28.76
CA CYS A 24 -7.20 -24.24 28.59
C CYS A 24 -6.67 -24.34 27.14
N GLU A 25 -7.41 -24.93 26.22
CA GLU A 25 -7.04 -24.91 24.79
C GLU A 25 -7.62 -23.73 24.00
N CYS A 26 -8.56 -22.96 24.60
CA CYS A 26 -9.14 -21.78 23.95
C CYS A 26 -8.34 -20.47 24.16
N CYS A 27 -7.34 -20.45 25.03
CA CYS A 27 -6.61 -19.21 25.34
C CYS A 27 -5.27 -19.04 24.62
N HIS A 28 -4.84 -19.98 23.76
CA HIS A 28 -3.55 -19.88 23.06
C HIS A 28 -3.61 -20.15 21.56
N ARG A 29 -4.78 -20.06 20.96
CA ARG A 29 -4.84 -19.82 19.52
C ARG A 29 -5.18 -18.34 19.31
N GLY A 30 -4.19 -17.50 19.37
CA GLY A 30 -4.15 -16.35 18.52
C GLY A 30 -4.34 -16.92 17.12
N ALA A 31 -5.53 -16.76 16.55
CA ALA A 31 -5.81 -17.19 15.19
C ALA A 31 -4.83 -16.43 14.29
N MET A 32 -3.72 -17.04 13.94
CA MET A 32 -3.07 -16.78 12.68
C MET A 32 -4.13 -17.10 11.66
N GLN A 33 -4.83 -16.07 11.20
CA GLN A 33 -5.74 -16.18 10.07
C GLN A 33 -4.84 -16.61 8.92
N GLU A 34 -4.89 -17.88 8.56
CA GLU A 34 -4.25 -18.39 7.36
C GLU A 34 -4.88 -17.61 6.22
N GLU A 35 -4.10 -16.68 5.65
CA GLU A 35 -4.54 -15.88 4.50
C GLU A 35 -4.88 -16.85 3.39
N THR A 36 -6.14 -16.83 2.95
CA THR A 36 -6.58 -17.64 1.83
C THR A 36 -5.75 -17.27 0.58
N PRO A 37 -5.51 -18.22 -0.34
CA PRO A 37 -4.74 -17.92 -1.56
C PRO A 37 -5.35 -16.78 -2.37
N GLU A 38 -6.67 -16.61 -2.33
CA GLU A 38 -7.37 -15.48 -2.97
C GLU A 38 -7.02 -14.14 -2.32
N LEU A 39 -6.97 -14.10 -0.98
CA LEU A 39 -6.60 -12.90 -0.26
C LEU A 39 -5.15 -12.52 -0.52
N LYS A 40 -4.24 -13.48 -0.60
CA LYS A 40 -2.82 -13.23 -0.96
C LYS A 40 -2.70 -12.61 -2.35
N GLN A 41 -3.40 -13.15 -3.34
CA GLN A 41 -3.41 -12.59 -4.70
C GLN A 41 -3.96 -11.17 -4.75
N LEU A 42 -5.04 -10.89 -4.02
CA LEU A 42 -5.60 -9.55 -3.91
C LEU A 42 -4.63 -8.58 -3.24
N THR A 43 -3.95 -9.02 -2.19
CA THR A 43 -2.95 -8.22 -1.48
C THR A 43 -1.74 -7.92 -2.37
N GLU A 44 -1.24 -8.91 -3.10
CA GLU A 44 -0.13 -8.73 -4.05
C GLU A 44 -0.52 -7.76 -5.17
N LYS A 45 -1.73 -7.91 -5.72
CA LYS A 45 -2.25 -6.98 -6.73
C LYS A 45 -2.40 -5.56 -6.18
N ALA A 46 -2.89 -5.42 -4.95
CA ALA A 46 -3.07 -4.12 -4.31
C ALA A 46 -1.74 -3.41 -4.01
N ARG A 47 -0.68 -4.18 -3.72
CA ARG A 47 0.68 -3.66 -3.47
C ARG A 47 1.51 -3.43 -4.73
N GLY A 48 1.09 -4.02 -5.85
CA GLY A 48 1.75 -3.90 -7.13
C GLY A 48 1.38 -2.62 -7.89
N ARG A 49 1.67 -2.64 -9.19
CA ARG A 49 1.31 -1.55 -10.10
C ARG A 49 -0.21 -1.40 -10.18
N GLN A 50 -0.69 -0.21 -9.98
CA GLN A 50 -2.09 0.18 -10.14
C GLN A 50 -2.31 0.66 -11.56
N GLN A 51 -3.44 0.32 -12.16
CA GLN A 51 -3.76 0.68 -13.53
C GLN A 51 -4.79 1.79 -13.57
N PHE A 52 -4.53 2.82 -14.35
CA PHE A 52 -5.55 3.78 -14.74
C PHE A 52 -6.13 3.39 -16.10
N VAL A 53 -7.43 3.11 -16.10
CA VAL A 53 -8.18 2.69 -17.31
C VAL A 53 -9.16 3.80 -17.67
N PHE A 54 -9.10 4.24 -18.92
CA PHE A 54 -10.03 5.19 -19.51
C PHE A 54 -10.62 4.63 -20.81
N ASP A 55 -11.93 4.66 -20.95
CA ASP A 55 -12.64 4.10 -22.11
C ASP A 55 -12.24 2.64 -22.46
N GLY A 56 -12.06 1.81 -21.40
CA GLY A 56 -11.69 0.40 -21.55
C GLY A 56 -10.23 0.14 -21.96
N ARG A 57 -9.38 1.18 -21.99
CA ARG A 57 -7.96 1.08 -22.30
C ARG A 57 -7.12 1.50 -21.11
N THR A 58 -6.07 0.74 -20.81
CA THR A 58 -5.07 1.16 -19.82
C THR A 58 -4.29 2.34 -20.40
N VAL A 59 -4.37 3.47 -19.75
CA VAL A 59 -3.68 4.71 -20.15
C VAL A 59 -2.27 4.70 -19.61
N TYR A 60 -2.11 4.37 -18.33
CA TYR A 60 -0.83 4.18 -17.67
C TYR A 60 -0.98 3.26 -16.46
N GLU A 61 0.13 2.74 -16.02
CA GLU A 61 0.27 2.05 -14.74
C GLU A 61 1.09 2.91 -13.79
N TRP A 62 0.88 2.75 -12.50
CA TRP A 62 1.63 3.50 -11.52
C TRP A 62 1.80 2.74 -10.21
N GLU A 63 2.86 3.02 -9.51
CA GLU A 63 3.12 2.51 -8.18
C GLU A 63 3.78 3.59 -7.34
N GLN A 64 3.85 3.39 -6.03
CA GLN A 64 4.47 4.33 -5.13
C GLN A 64 5.27 3.64 -4.05
N ASN A 65 6.35 4.30 -3.65
CA ASN A 65 7.17 4.01 -2.51
C ASN A 65 7.08 5.16 -1.50
N ILE A 66 7.82 5.08 -0.41
CA ILE A 66 7.80 6.11 0.63
C ILE A 66 8.23 7.49 0.10
N ASP A 67 9.19 7.55 -0.83
CA ASP A 67 9.77 8.77 -1.38
C ASP A 67 9.29 9.11 -2.78
N GLU A 68 8.88 8.11 -3.57
CA GLU A 68 8.74 8.24 -5.01
C GLU A 68 7.38 7.72 -5.49
N THR A 69 6.95 8.24 -6.63
CA THR A 69 5.83 7.72 -7.41
C THR A 69 6.33 7.44 -8.82
N HIS A 70 6.11 6.24 -9.29
CA HIS A 70 6.50 5.77 -10.61
C HIS A 70 5.28 5.68 -11.50
N ILE A 71 5.38 6.23 -12.71
CA ILE A 71 4.32 6.15 -13.73
C ILE A 71 4.91 5.48 -14.96
N TYR A 72 4.23 4.46 -15.46
CA TYR A 72 4.62 3.65 -16.61
C TYR A 72 3.61 3.85 -17.74
N ILE A 73 4.07 4.29 -18.89
CA ILE A 73 3.26 4.55 -20.07
C ILE A 73 3.80 3.74 -21.24
N GLN A 74 2.92 3.04 -21.94
CA GLN A 74 3.29 2.35 -23.16
C GLN A 74 3.24 3.31 -24.35
N PRO A 75 4.39 3.76 -24.87
CA PRO A 75 4.41 4.60 -26.05
C PRO A 75 4.07 3.77 -27.30
N PRO A 76 3.63 4.40 -28.40
CA PRO A 76 3.49 3.71 -29.67
C PRO A 76 4.83 3.15 -30.20
N ASP A 77 4.77 2.09 -31.01
CA ASP A 77 5.93 1.46 -31.59
C ASP A 77 6.82 2.46 -32.36
N GLY A 78 8.14 2.35 -32.16
CA GLY A 78 9.13 3.18 -32.83
C GLY A 78 9.33 4.58 -32.20
N VAL A 79 8.67 4.90 -31.11
CA VAL A 79 8.90 6.14 -30.38
C VAL A 79 10.22 6.03 -29.59
N THR A 80 11.08 7.01 -29.77
CA THR A 80 12.35 7.16 -29.05
C THR A 80 12.31 8.43 -28.20
N LYS A 81 13.25 8.55 -27.26
CA LYS A 81 13.38 9.74 -26.40
C LYS A 81 13.41 11.08 -27.15
N HIS A 82 13.88 11.09 -28.40
CA HIS A 82 13.95 12.30 -29.21
C HIS A 82 12.59 12.78 -29.72
N HIS A 83 11.63 11.89 -29.80
CA HIS A 83 10.25 12.18 -30.21
C HIS A 83 9.38 12.68 -29.08
N LEU A 84 9.82 12.47 -27.82
CA LEU A 84 9.05 12.85 -26.64
C LEU A 84 9.30 14.30 -26.24
N GLU A 85 8.25 14.93 -25.78
CA GLU A 85 8.27 16.20 -25.06
C GLU A 85 7.62 16.00 -23.70
N ILE A 86 8.44 15.99 -22.66
CA ILE A 86 8.01 15.75 -21.29
C ILE A 86 8.46 16.91 -20.42
N LYS A 87 7.51 17.46 -19.67
CA LYS A 87 7.77 18.50 -18.67
C LYS A 87 7.22 18.04 -17.34
N ILE A 88 8.08 18.05 -16.32
CA ILE A 88 7.71 17.77 -14.95
C ILE A 88 7.78 19.10 -14.20
N GLU A 89 6.64 19.56 -13.71
CA GLU A 89 6.51 20.75 -12.88
C GLU A 89 6.09 20.34 -11.46
N PRO A 90 6.24 21.21 -10.44
CA PRO A 90 5.97 20.81 -9.05
C PRO A 90 4.56 20.28 -8.78
N ARG A 91 3.59 20.64 -9.62
CA ARG A 91 2.19 20.21 -9.47
C ARG A 91 1.53 19.78 -10.78
N HIS A 92 2.30 19.74 -11.86
CA HIS A 92 1.76 19.49 -13.18
C HIS A 92 2.71 18.65 -14.01
N ILE A 93 2.16 17.71 -14.78
CA ILE A 93 2.94 16.88 -15.70
C ILE A 93 2.35 17.03 -17.09
N ARG A 94 3.23 17.25 -18.04
CA ARG A 94 2.91 17.22 -19.45
C ARG A 94 3.75 16.17 -20.15
N VAL A 95 3.08 15.20 -20.77
CA VAL A 95 3.70 14.13 -21.55
C VAL A 95 3.09 14.11 -22.94
N GLY A 96 3.92 14.14 -23.96
CA GLY A 96 3.42 14.08 -25.34
C GLY A 96 4.52 13.84 -26.35
N LEU A 97 4.12 13.74 -27.60
CA LEU A 97 5.03 13.69 -28.75
C LEU A 97 5.25 15.11 -29.29
N LYS A 98 6.48 15.42 -29.68
CA LYS A 98 6.80 16.71 -30.27
C LYS A 98 5.92 16.98 -31.49
N GLY A 99 5.30 18.15 -31.50
CA GLY A 99 4.43 18.56 -32.60
C GLY A 99 2.99 18.03 -32.56
N ASN A 100 2.67 17.18 -31.57
CA ASN A 100 1.33 16.66 -31.37
C ASN A 100 0.71 17.26 -30.08
N PRO A 101 -0.63 17.19 -29.95
CA PRO A 101 -1.26 17.48 -28.66
C PRO A 101 -0.70 16.57 -27.56
N PRO A 102 -0.57 17.07 -26.33
CA PRO A 102 -0.05 16.26 -25.22
C PRO A 102 -0.97 15.06 -24.96
N PHE A 103 -0.38 13.92 -24.70
CA PHE A 103 -1.09 12.71 -24.31
C PHE A 103 -1.60 12.80 -22.87
N LEU A 104 -0.77 13.32 -21.97
CA LEU A 104 -1.14 13.68 -20.61
C LEU A 104 -0.81 15.15 -20.37
N ASN A 105 -1.71 15.87 -19.74
CA ASN A 105 -1.54 17.28 -19.38
C ASN A 105 -2.37 17.56 -18.13
N GLU A 106 -1.95 16.97 -17.01
CA GLU A 106 -2.74 16.87 -15.79
C GLU A 106 -1.92 17.27 -14.56
N ASP A 107 -2.63 17.68 -13.52
CA ASP A 107 -2.01 17.97 -12.23
C ASP A 107 -1.65 16.67 -11.50
N THR A 108 -0.50 16.69 -10.83
CA THR A 108 -0.10 15.61 -9.90
C THR A 108 -0.99 15.61 -8.66
N PHE A 109 -1.12 14.45 -8.04
CA PHE A 109 -1.92 14.31 -6.81
C PHE A 109 -1.43 15.24 -5.71
N SER A 110 -0.13 15.28 -5.48
CA SER A 110 0.51 16.18 -4.51
C SER A 110 1.76 16.83 -5.11
N LEU A 111 2.50 17.55 -4.29
CA LEU A 111 3.68 18.29 -4.69
C LEU A 111 4.84 17.35 -5.03
N VAL A 112 5.53 17.65 -6.13
CA VAL A 112 6.67 16.90 -6.66
C VAL A 112 7.94 17.76 -6.59
N GLU A 113 9.05 17.17 -6.18
CA GLU A 113 10.38 17.78 -6.27
C GLU A 113 10.94 17.56 -7.67
N THR A 114 11.02 18.64 -8.43
CA THR A 114 11.40 18.57 -9.85
C THR A 114 12.87 18.25 -10.08
N ASP A 115 13.74 18.68 -9.17
CA ASP A 115 15.19 18.51 -9.30
C ASP A 115 15.64 17.06 -9.19
N SER A 116 14.86 16.26 -8.44
CA SER A 116 15.11 14.83 -8.21
C SER A 116 14.21 13.94 -9.04
N SER A 117 13.31 14.53 -9.83
CA SER A 117 12.39 13.80 -10.71
C SER A 117 12.93 13.71 -12.12
N PHE A 118 12.77 12.58 -12.74
CA PHE A 118 13.24 12.36 -14.11
C PHE A 118 12.39 11.34 -14.86
N TRP A 119 12.69 11.16 -16.13
CA TRP A 119 12.05 10.17 -16.96
C TRP A 119 13.05 9.42 -17.83
N MET A 120 12.73 8.19 -18.17
CA MET A 120 13.54 7.34 -19.03
C MET A 120 12.65 6.46 -19.90
N ILE A 121 13.21 5.88 -20.95
CA ILE A 121 12.60 4.77 -21.69
C ILE A 121 13.42 3.53 -21.36
N GLU A 122 12.75 2.53 -20.82
CA GLU A 122 13.32 1.25 -20.45
C GLU A 122 12.40 0.13 -20.97
N ASP A 123 12.95 -0.88 -21.61
CA ASP A 123 12.22 -2.02 -22.18
C ASP A 123 11.02 -1.63 -23.09
N GLY A 124 11.07 -0.45 -23.73
CA GLY A 124 9.99 0.06 -24.55
C GLY A 124 8.87 0.75 -23.79
N GLU A 125 8.95 0.84 -22.48
CA GLU A 125 8.04 1.63 -21.63
C GLU A 125 8.64 3.00 -21.31
N LEU A 126 7.81 4.02 -21.29
CA LEU A 126 8.16 5.31 -20.74
C LEU A 126 7.94 5.28 -19.23
N HIS A 127 9.01 5.41 -18.50
CA HIS A 127 9.01 5.45 -17.04
C HIS A 127 9.27 6.88 -16.56
N LEU A 128 8.34 7.44 -15.79
CA LEU A 128 8.49 8.70 -15.08
C LEU A 128 8.67 8.40 -13.60
N GLN A 129 9.75 8.88 -13.02
CA GLN A 129 10.04 8.82 -11.60
C GLN A 129 9.84 10.20 -10.99
N LEU A 130 8.87 10.30 -10.11
CA LEU A 130 8.48 11.55 -9.47
C LEU A 130 8.86 11.49 -8.00
N GLN A 131 9.75 12.35 -7.58
CA GLN A 131 10.12 12.49 -6.17
C GLN A 131 9.02 13.23 -5.42
N LYS A 132 8.47 12.62 -4.37
CA LYS A 132 7.47 13.25 -3.51
C LYS A 132 8.11 14.38 -2.71
N ALA A 133 7.53 15.57 -2.75
CA ALA A 133 7.94 16.67 -1.88
C ALA A 133 7.67 16.37 -0.39
N HIS A 134 6.71 15.49 -0.11
CA HIS A 134 6.37 15.04 1.23
C HIS A 134 6.59 13.54 1.35
N LYS A 135 7.70 13.18 1.97
CA LYS A 135 8.05 11.79 2.26
C LYS A 135 6.94 11.09 3.06
N GLY A 136 6.65 9.84 2.72
CA GLY A 136 5.65 9.03 3.42
C GLY A 136 4.19 9.43 3.15
N GLU A 137 3.93 10.37 2.24
CA GLU A 137 2.57 10.71 1.83
C GLU A 137 2.02 9.62 0.92
N THR A 138 0.84 9.09 1.29
CA THR A 138 0.13 8.13 0.45
C THR A 138 -0.68 8.87 -0.60
N TRP A 139 -0.40 8.60 -1.86
CA TRP A 139 -1.15 9.13 -2.97
C TRP A 139 -2.33 8.22 -3.29
N GLY A 140 -3.54 8.77 -3.33
CA GLY A 140 -4.74 8.04 -3.73
C GLY A 140 -4.85 7.84 -5.23
N ALA A 141 -4.11 8.61 -6.02
CA ALA A 141 -3.97 8.50 -7.47
C ALA A 141 -2.64 9.12 -7.90
N ALA A 142 -2.09 8.76 -9.04
CA ALA A 142 -0.89 9.41 -9.56
C ALA A 142 -1.17 10.84 -10.01
N LEU A 143 -2.29 11.05 -10.70
CA LEU A 143 -2.73 12.33 -11.24
C LEU A 143 -4.12 12.70 -10.71
N LYS A 144 -4.40 13.98 -10.54
CA LYS A 144 -5.70 14.46 -10.11
C LYS A 144 -6.77 14.17 -11.16
N GLY A 145 -7.92 13.69 -10.69
CA GLY A 145 -9.04 13.37 -11.57
C GLY A 145 -8.96 11.97 -12.21
N HIS A 146 -7.86 11.27 -12.07
CA HIS A 146 -7.67 9.93 -12.59
C HIS A 146 -7.89 8.90 -11.50
N GLY A 147 -9.11 8.42 -11.33
CA GLY A 147 -9.49 7.33 -10.43
C GLY A 147 -8.78 7.33 -9.07
N GLN A 148 -9.52 7.13 -8.02
CA GLN A 148 -8.92 6.94 -6.70
C GLN A 148 -8.77 5.46 -6.41
N LEU A 149 -7.76 5.11 -5.63
CA LEU A 149 -7.62 3.75 -5.10
C LEU A 149 -8.86 3.36 -4.30
N ASP A 150 -9.24 2.11 -4.38
CA ASP A 150 -10.21 1.53 -3.47
C ASP A 150 -9.63 1.45 -2.05
N MET A 151 -10.50 1.44 -1.06
CA MET A 151 -10.12 1.46 0.36
C MET A 151 -9.18 0.30 0.75
N PHE A 152 -9.35 -0.87 0.11
CA PHE A 152 -8.48 -2.02 0.39
C PHE A 152 -7.06 -1.79 -0.15
N SER A 153 -6.94 -1.35 -1.40
CA SER A 153 -5.64 -1.03 -2.02
C SER A 153 -4.93 0.10 -1.28
N GLU A 154 -5.66 1.13 -0.85
CA GLU A 154 -5.11 2.21 -0.05
C GLU A 154 -4.55 1.71 1.30
N GLN A 155 -5.27 0.82 1.99
CA GLN A 155 -4.78 0.23 3.23
C GLN A 155 -3.52 -0.63 3.02
N GLU A 156 -3.48 -1.43 1.96
CA GLU A 156 -2.32 -2.27 1.67
C GLU A 156 -1.09 -1.43 1.27
N ILE A 157 -1.29 -0.36 0.53
CA ILE A 157 -0.22 0.61 0.22
C ILE A 157 0.24 1.31 1.51
N ASN A 158 -0.67 1.75 2.37
CA ASN A 158 -0.31 2.34 3.66
C ASN A 158 0.54 1.37 4.52
N LYS A 159 0.17 0.09 4.57
CA LYS A 159 0.97 -0.93 5.25
C LYS A 159 2.36 -1.05 4.64
N LYS A 160 2.45 -1.10 3.30
CA LYS A 160 3.73 -1.15 2.58
C LYS A 160 4.61 0.04 2.95
N LEU A 161 4.10 1.26 2.85
CA LEU A 161 4.83 2.48 3.17
C LEU A 161 5.27 2.55 4.64
N MET A 162 4.43 2.05 5.56
CA MET A 162 4.80 1.94 6.98
C MET A 162 5.94 0.96 7.20
N LEU A 163 5.93 -0.18 6.53
CA LEU A 163 7.01 -1.17 6.63
C LEU A 163 8.31 -0.62 6.04
N GLU A 164 8.25 0.04 4.88
CA GLU A 164 9.39 0.72 4.27
C GLU A 164 10.00 1.75 5.23
N ARG A 165 9.16 2.56 5.88
CA ARG A 165 9.59 3.52 6.88
C ARG A 165 10.29 2.87 8.06
N PHE A 166 9.69 1.83 8.66
CA PHE A 166 10.32 1.11 9.77
C PHE A 166 11.66 0.51 9.37
N GLN A 167 11.76 -0.01 8.15
CA GLN A 167 13.00 -0.56 7.63
C GLN A 167 14.09 0.51 7.49
N GLU A 168 13.73 1.73 7.04
CA GLU A 168 14.67 2.85 6.98
C GLU A 168 15.09 3.35 8.37
N GLU A 169 14.14 3.50 9.30
CA GLU A 169 14.43 3.98 10.65
C GLU A 169 15.24 2.97 11.47
N HIS A 170 15.11 1.68 11.17
CA HIS A 170 15.74 0.59 11.92
C HIS A 170 16.47 -0.39 11.00
N PRO A 171 17.56 0.03 10.34
CA PRO A 171 18.36 -0.86 9.51
C PRO A 171 18.96 -1.99 10.39
N GLY A 172 18.63 -3.22 10.08
CA GLY A 172 19.06 -4.41 10.84
C GLY A 172 17.90 -5.18 11.48
N PHE A 173 16.69 -4.63 11.44
CA PHE A 173 15.47 -5.37 11.76
C PHE A 173 14.71 -5.69 10.48
N ASP A 174 14.21 -6.90 10.37
CA ASP A 174 13.35 -7.30 9.25
C ASP A 174 11.88 -7.17 9.66
N PHE A 175 11.20 -6.22 9.06
CA PHE A 175 9.76 -5.96 9.26
C PHE A 175 8.89 -6.56 8.16
N SER A 176 9.44 -7.29 7.19
CA SER A 176 8.68 -7.83 6.04
C SER A 176 7.53 -8.75 6.46
N GLY A 177 7.66 -9.42 7.59
CA GLY A 177 6.63 -10.26 8.19
C GLY A 177 5.69 -9.55 9.17
N ALA A 178 5.84 -8.24 9.37
CA ALA A 178 5.02 -7.51 10.33
C ALA A 178 3.57 -7.39 9.85
N ASN A 179 2.63 -7.66 10.74
CA ASN A 179 1.21 -7.57 10.45
C ASN A 179 0.56 -6.50 11.32
N PHE A 180 -0.19 -5.60 10.69
CA PHE A 180 -0.95 -4.58 11.39
C PHE A 180 -2.34 -5.11 11.77
N SER A 181 -2.66 -5.10 13.05
CA SER A 181 -3.99 -5.43 13.56
C SER A 181 -4.88 -4.20 13.47
N GLY A 182 -5.59 -4.03 12.35
CA GLY A 182 -6.49 -2.90 12.12
C GLY A 182 -6.05 -2.00 10.98
N GLN A 183 -6.56 -0.75 10.95
CA GLN A 183 -6.21 0.21 9.92
C GLN A 183 -4.77 0.69 10.11
N ALA A 184 -3.96 0.60 9.06
CA ALA A 184 -2.59 1.12 9.11
C ALA A 184 -2.61 2.66 9.19
N PRO A 185 -1.90 3.25 10.14
CA PRO A 185 -1.78 4.70 10.21
C PRO A 185 -0.99 5.25 9.01
N SER A 186 -1.11 6.55 8.76
CA SER A 186 -0.33 7.19 7.71
C SER A 186 1.16 7.17 8.06
N ALA A 187 2.00 6.70 7.12
CA ALA A 187 3.45 6.67 7.29
C ALA A 187 4.05 8.07 7.53
N ARG A 188 3.41 9.10 6.97
CA ARG A 188 3.86 10.48 7.13
C ARG A 188 3.70 11.02 8.54
N SER A 189 2.61 10.69 9.23
CA SER A 189 2.25 11.31 10.52
C SER A 189 2.44 10.39 11.73
N PHE A 190 2.74 9.13 11.53
CA PHE A 190 2.89 8.17 12.61
C PHE A 190 4.10 8.48 13.49
N MET A 191 3.95 8.39 14.82
CA MET A 191 5.00 8.63 15.84
C MET A 191 5.83 9.92 15.63
N GLY A 192 5.16 11.03 15.28
CA GLY A 192 5.81 12.32 15.06
C GLY A 192 6.15 12.61 13.60
N GLY A 193 5.84 11.70 12.69
CA GLY A 193 5.98 11.90 11.25
C GLY A 193 7.42 11.81 10.74
N VAL A 194 7.57 11.75 9.42
CA VAL A 194 8.86 11.90 8.76
C VAL A 194 9.23 13.36 8.70
N HIS A 195 10.49 13.66 8.96
CA HIS A 195 10.99 15.04 8.93
C HIS A 195 10.80 15.63 7.54
N HIS A 196 10.16 16.80 7.50
CA HIS A 196 10.03 17.56 6.27
C HIS A 196 11.41 18.14 5.89
N ASP A 197 11.82 17.97 4.64
CA ASP A 197 13.04 18.61 4.16
C ASP A 197 12.82 20.14 4.12
N PRO A 198 13.58 20.93 4.88
CA PRO A 198 13.39 22.38 4.95
C PRO A 198 13.65 23.12 3.63
N ARG A 199 14.20 22.42 2.62
CA ARG A 199 14.45 22.99 1.28
C ARG A 199 13.21 23.10 0.42
N ILE A 200 12.12 22.42 0.81
CA ILE A 200 10.85 22.42 0.06
C ILE A 200 9.91 23.41 0.74
N ARG A 201 9.82 24.62 0.22
CA ARG A 201 8.86 25.67 0.64
C ARG A 201 7.85 25.96 -0.44
#